data_446090aab1fbef32d571bab9cf943216
#
_entry.id   446090aab1fbef32d571bab9cf943216
#
_cell.length_a   1.000
_cell.length_b   1.000
_cell.length_c   1.000
_cell.angle_alpha   90.00
_cell.angle_beta   90.00
_cell.angle_gamma   90.00
#
_symmetry.space_group_name_H-M   'P 1'
#
loop_
_entity.id
_entity.type
_entity.pdbx_description
1 polymer ?
#
loop_
_entity_poly.entity_id
_entity_poly.type
_entity_poly.pdbx_seq_one_letter_code
_entity_poly.pdbx_strand_id
1 'polypeptide(L)'
;MLTQVGGPLRLIWGALTFALALLALFQAPSYLLWQAAVVATEWGHTLALLALTALLPGWRRSRTGLVGGALGLGAALLALTPLARALGPAAALPAQLDAAFGTAMRPFGRPAPLTFNELVTGIALPKLAPQSLVYSSVAGRDELRLDFYPAQGARGPSPLLLVIHGGSWSGGDSTQLAPLNRYLAGQGYAVAAINYRLAPHWPFPAARDDVLAALTFLKSAAQELGLDSGKIVLLGRSAGGQLALLTAYGAADPAIRGVVSLYGPADMIYGYEHPSDPRVIDSRGVLEAYLGGTPATARSAYQAASPIAFVGADTPPTLLIHGGRDELVQLRQSERLAERLATAGRPHLLVSLPWATHGADFNLSGPFGQLSTYAIERFLAAVTQP
;
A
#
# COMPACT_ATOMS: atom_id res chain seq x y z
N MET A 1 -41.56 -26.69 14.23
CA MET A 1 -41.07 -26.51 12.84
C MET A 1 -39.98 -25.44 12.72
N LEU A 2 -40.11 -24.26 13.31
CA LEU A 2 -39.09 -23.21 13.28
C LEU A 2 -37.72 -23.57 13.91
N THR A 3 -37.69 -24.57 14.80
CA THR A 3 -36.44 -25.02 15.47
C THR A 3 -35.59 -25.98 14.61
N GLN A 4 -36.17 -26.64 13.58
CA GLN A 4 -35.42 -27.53 12.69
C GLN A 4 -34.72 -26.80 11.55
N VAL A 5 -35.25 -25.67 11.09
CA VAL A 5 -34.67 -24.85 10.02
C VAL A 5 -33.42 -24.07 10.49
N GLY A 6 -33.36 -23.72 11.78
CA GLY A 6 -32.24 -22.93 12.32
C GLY A 6 -30.91 -23.70 12.37
N GLY A 7 -30.91 -25.01 12.50
CA GLY A 7 -29.66 -25.80 12.53
C GLY A 7 -28.91 -25.84 11.20
N PRO A 8 -29.55 -26.24 10.09
CA PRO A 8 -28.91 -26.20 8.76
C PRO A 8 -28.42 -24.82 8.33
N LEU A 9 -29.20 -23.76 8.58
CA LEU A 9 -28.79 -22.40 8.27
C LEU A 9 -27.52 -21.97 9.04
N ARG A 10 -27.43 -22.35 10.33
CA ARG A 10 -26.24 -22.10 11.15
C ARG A 10 -25.03 -22.88 10.66
N LEU A 11 -25.22 -24.12 10.20
CA LEU A 11 -24.15 -24.93 9.60
C LEU A 11 -23.61 -24.25 8.35
N ILE A 12 -24.49 -23.82 7.45
CA ILE A 12 -24.09 -23.08 6.22
C ILE A 12 -23.38 -21.80 6.57
N TRP A 13 -23.94 -20.99 7.47
CA TRP A 13 -23.34 -19.72 7.90
C TRP A 13 -21.97 -19.89 8.56
N GLY A 14 -21.86 -20.84 9.50
CA GLY A 14 -20.60 -21.18 10.16
C GLY A 14 -19.55 -21.68 9.17
N ALA A 15 -19.94 -22.51 8.20
CA ALA A 15 -19.04 -23.01 7.16
C ALA A 15 -18.55 -21.88 6.22
N LEU A 16 -19.44 -20.97 5.80
CA LEU A 16 -19.09 -19.83 4.95
C LEU A 16 -18.13 -18.86 5.66
N THR A 17 -18.45 -18.48 6.91
CA THR A 17 -17.59 -17.59 7.69
C THR A 17 -16.25 -18.25 8.03
N PHE A 18 -16.24 -19.58 8.27
CA PHE A 18 -15.00 -20.32 8.51
C PHE A 18 -14.12 -20.38 7.25
N ALA A 19 -14.71 -20.69 6.10
CA ALA A 19 -13.99 -20.70 4.83
C ALA A 19 -13.37 -19.33 4.50
N LEU A 20 -14.11 -18.23 4.73
CA LEU A 20 -13.59 -16.87 4.56
C LEU A 20 -12.48 -16.56 5.56
N ALA A 21 -12.62 -16.98 6.82
CA ALA A 21 -11.61 -16.75 7.86
C ALA A 21 -10.30 -17.53 7.61
N LEU A 22 -10.32 -18.63 6.87
CA LEU A 22 -9.10 -19.33 6.45
C LEU A 22 -8.19 -18.42 5.60
N LEU A 23 -8.76 -17.48 4.85
CA LEU A 23 -8.00 -16.48 4.09
C LEU A 23 -7.20 -15.50 4.99
N ALA A 24 -7.47 -15.46 6.29
CA ALA A 24 -6.62 -14.77 7.25
C ALA A 24 -5.31 -15.53 7.58
N LEU A 25 -5.21 -16.81 7.24
CA LEU A 25 -4.03 -17.66 7.49
C LEU A 25 -3.32 -18.14 6.23
N PHE A 26 -4.07 -18.45 5.18
CA PHE A 26 -3.55 -19.06 3.96
C PHE A 26 -3.55 -18.05 2.81
N GLN A 27 -2.59 -18.18 1.91
CA GLN A 27 -2.56 -17.40 0.68
C GLN A 27 -3.76 -17.73 -0.19
N ALA A 28 -4.29 -16.72 -0.86
CA ALA A 28 -5.44 -16.87 -1.72
C ALA A 28 -5.06 -17.60 -3.02
N PRO A 29 -5.78 -18.67 -3.41
CA PRO A 29 -5.43 -19.45 -4.59
C PRO A 29 -6.00 -18.90 -5.90
N SER A 30 -6.67 -17.75 -5.87
CA SER A 30 -7.23 -17.11 -7.06
C SER A 30 -7.44 -15.60 -6.82
N TYR A 31 -7.61 -14.85 -7.92
CA TYR A 31 -7.84 -13.40 -7.88
C TYR A 31 -9.03 -12.99 -6.99
N LEU A 32 -10.19 -13.64 -7.15
CA LEU A 32 -11.37 -13.33 -6.34
C LEU A 32 -11.15 -13.62 -4.84
N LEU A 33 -10.45 -14.72 -4.53
CA LEU A 33 -10.15 -15.06 -3.15
C LEU A 33 -9.07 -14.15 -2.56
N TRP A 34 -8.15 -13.59 -3.38
CA TRP A 34 -7.25 -12.54 -2.94
C TRP A 34 -8.01 -11.27 -2.50
N GLN A 35 -9.01 -10.82 -3.27
CA GLN A 35 -9.86 -9.70 -2.85
C GLN A 35 -10.58 -10.01 -1.52
N ALA A 36 -11.10 -11.23 -1.37
CA ALA A 36 -11.71 -11.66 -0.14
C ALA A 36 -10.69 -11.75 1.03
N ALA A 37 -9.43 -12.11 0.77
CA ALA A 37 -8.37 -12.13 1.76
C ALA A 37 -8.04 -10.73 2.29
N VAL A 38 -8.05 -9.69 1.45
CA VAL A 38 -7.92 -8.29 1.90
C VAL A 38 -9.02 -7.95 2.91
N VAL A 39 -10.27 -8.33 2.61
CA VAL A 39 -11.40 -8.12 3.54
C VAL A 39 -11.23 -8.94 4.83
N ALA A 40 -10.87 -10.21 4.72
CA ALA A 40 -10.71 -11.09 5.88
C ALA A 40 -9.58 -10.64 6.82
N THR A 41 -8.53 -10.01 6.30
CA THR A 41 -7.39 -9.52 7.10
C THR A 41 -7.63 -8.13 7.69
N GLU A 42 -8.25 -7.22 6.93
CA GLU A 42 -8.38 -5.82 7.37
C GLU A 42 -9.71 -5.52 8.10
N TRP A 43 -10.75 -6.35 7.90
CA TRP A 43 -12.01 -6.32 8.66
C TRP A 43 -12.23 -7.58 9.49
N GLY A 44 -11.14 -8.26 9.90
CA GLY A 44 -11.21 -9.51 10.65
C GLY A 44 -12.04 -9.41 11.93
N HIS A 45 -12.00 -8.30 12.65
CA HIS A 45 -12.83 -8.04 13.84
C HIS A 45 -14.33 -8.03 13.50
N THR A 46 -14.74 -7.44 12.39
CA THR A 46 -16.14 -7.44 11.92
C THR A 46 -16.54 -8.86 11.49
N LEU A 47 -15.68 -9.56 10.75
CA LEU A 47 -15.93 -10.96 10.38
C LEU A 47 -16.07 -11.86 11.61
N ALA A 48 -15.27 -11.63 12.65
CA ALA A 48 -15.37 -12.36 13.91
C ALA A 48 -16.73 -12.16 14.58
N LEU A 49 -17.21 -10.91 14.67
CA LEU A 49 -18.54 -10.60 15.21
C LEU A 49 -19.65 -11.27 14.40
N LEU A 50 -19.57 -11.23 13.07
CA LEU A 50 -20.53 -11.90 12.19
C LEU A 50 -20.51 -13.42 12.38
N ALA A 51 -19.33 -14.03 12.50
CA ALA A 51 -19.18 -15.46 12.72
C ALA A 51 -19.78 -15.91 14.08
N LEU A 52 -19.62 -15.09 15.13
CA LEU A 52 -20.17 -15.36 16.46
C LEU A 52 -21.71 -15.38 16.48
N THR A 53 -22.40 -14.81 15.48
CA THR A 53 -23.86 -14.93 15.38
C THR A 53 -24.34 -16.39 15.22
N ALA A 54 -23.48 -17.29 14.77
CA ALA A 54 -23.76 -18.73 14.75
C ALA A 54 -24.02 -19.33 16.14
N LEU A 55 -23.55 -18.65 17.21
CA LEU A 55 -23.73 -19.04 18.63
C LEU A 55 -25.00 -18.45 19.26
N LEU A 56 -25.82 -17.70 18.54
CA LEU A 56 -27.08 -17.15 19.08
C LEU A 56 -27.96 -18.25 19.69
N PRO A 57 -28.85 -17.94 20.68
CA PRO A 57 -29.62 -18.91 21.42
C PRO A 57 -30.28 -20.01 20.55
N GLY A 58 -30.20 -21.25 20.98
CA GLY A 58 -30.69 -22.41 20.24
C GLY A 58 -29.64 -23.15 19.41
N TRP A 59 -28.39 -22.73 19.35
CA TRP A 59 -27.34 -23.42 18.59
C TRP A 59 -27.05 -24.85 19.07
N ARG A 60 -27.26 -25.13 20.35
CA ARG A 60 -27.10 -26.50 20.95
C ARG A 60 -28.29 -27.44 20.76
N ARG A 61 -29.38 -27.00 20.12
CA ARG A 61 -30.62 -27.80 20.00
C ARG A 61 -30.58 -28.89 18.95
N SER A 62 -29.56 -28.88 18.06
CA SER A 62 -29.40 -29.91 17.02
C SER A 62 -27.90 -30.12 16.72
N ARG A 63 -27.56 -31.30 16.16
CA ARG A 63 -26.18 -31.60 15.73
C ARG A 63 -25.66 -30.59 14.70
N THR A 64 -26.49 -30.21 13.73
CA THR A 64 -26.13 -29.19 12.73
C THR A 64 -25.91 -27.82 13.35
N GLY A 65 -26.71 -27.46 14.36
CA GLY A 65 -26.51 -26.22 15.13
C GLY A 65 -25.20 -26.22 15.93
N LEU A 66 -24.87 -27.35 16.57
CA LEU A 66 -23.59 -27.50 17.30
C LEU A 66 -22.40 -27.37 16.36
N VAL A 67 -22.40 -28.05 15.21
CA VAL A 67 -21.31 -27.96 14.23
C VAL A 67 -21.21 -26.55 13.66
N GLY A 68 -22.34 -25.91 13.29
CA GLY A 68 -22.37 -24.55 12.80
C GLY A 68 -21.84 -23.55 13.83
N GLY A 69 -22.21 -23.71 15.12
CA GLY A 69 -21.68 -22.89 16.20
C GLY A 69 -20.17 -23.09 16.42
N ALA A 70 -19.68 -24.32 16.38
CA ALA A 70 -18.25 -24.61 16.49
C ALA A 70 -17.44 -24.00 15.32
N LEU A 71 -17.96 -24.11 14.09
CA LEU A 71 -17.35 -23.46 12.92
C LEU A 71 -17.36 -21.94 13.06
N GLY A 72 -18.47 -21.33 13.52
CA GLY A 72 -18.55 -19.90 13.77
C GLY A 72 -17.54 -19.41 14.83
N LEU A 73 -17.37 -20.19 15.92
CA LEU A 73 -16.34 -19.88 16.93
C LEU A 73 -14.94 -19.99 16.34
N GLY A 74 -14.66 -21.07 15.60
CA GLY A 74 -13.38 -21.24 14.89
C GLY A 74 -13.13 -20.10 13.90
N ALA A 75 -14.14 -19.70 13.12
CA ALA A 75 -14.07 -18.57 12.22
C ALA A 75 -13.71 -17.25 12.94
N ALA A 76 -14.34 -16.99 14.09
CA ALA A 76 -14.06 -15.78 14.86
C ALA A 76 -12.63 -15.76 15.39
N LEU A 77 -12.13 -16.88 15.91
CA LEU A 77 -10.74 -16.99 16.36
C LEU A 77 -9.74 -16.77 15.21
N LEU A 78 -9.98 -17.40 14.05
CA LEU A 78 -9.14 -17.23 12.87
C LEU A 78 -9.16 -15.79 12.35
N ALA A 79 -10.34 -15.18 12.25
CA ALA A 79 -10.51 -13.81 11.77
C ALA A 79 -9.84 -12.74 12.67
N LEU A 80 -9.63 -13.04 13.95
CA LEU A 80 -8.90 -12.17 14.88
C LEU A 80 -7.37 -12.32 14.80
N THR A 81 -6.86 -13.36 14.11
CA THR A 81 -5.41 -13.59 14.04
C THR A 81 -4.62 -12.44 13.38
N PRO A 82 -5.10 -11.74 12.33
CA PRO A 82 -4.40 -10.58 11.79
C PRO A 82 -4.19 -9.49 12.83
N LEU A 83 -5.23 -9.18 13.61
CA LEU A 83 -5.16 -8.18 14.67
C LEU A 83 -4.21 -8.61 15.79
N ALA A 84 -4.27 -9.86 16.22
CA ALA A 84 -3.35 -10.39 17.23
C ALA A 84 -1.88 -10.33 16.74
N ARG A 85 -1.63 -10.67 15.49
CA ARG A 85 -0.30 -10.60 14.87
C ARG A 85 0.19 -9.17 14.64
N ALA A 86 -0.71 -8.19 14.61
CA ALA A 86 -0.36 -6.77 14.47
C ALA A 86 0.21 -6.18 15.77
N LEU A 87 -0.07 -6.75 16.94
CA LEU A 87 0.35 -6.18 18.23
C LEU A 87 1.87 -6.11 18.39
N GLY A 88 2.60 -7.14 17.99
CA GLY A 88 4.06 -7.15 18.04
C GLY A 88 4.70 -6.08 17.16
N PRO A 89 4.43 -6.05 15.85
CA PRO A 89 4.87 -4.97 14.97
C PRO A 89 4.46 -3.59 15.45
N ALA A 90 3.23 -3.39 15.95
CA ALA A 90 2.78 -2.12 16.48
C ALA A 90 3.62 -1.64 17.67
N ALA A 91 4.00 -2.54 18.57
CA ALA A 91 4.83 -2.21 19.73
C ALA A 91 6.28 -1.87 19.32
N ALA A 92 6.83 -2.52 18.31
CA ALA A 92 8.22 -2.33 17.87
C ALA A 92 8.41 -1.13 16.93
N LEU A 93 7.37 -0.76 16.16
CA LEU A 93 7.44 0.19 15.06
C LEU A 93 7.98 1.58 15.44
N PRO A 94 7.60 2.20 16.58
CA PRO A 94 8.14 3.51 16.95
C PRO A 94 9.67 3.50 17.09
N ALA A 95 10.21 2.54 17.84
CA ALA A 95 11.65 2.42 18.04
C ALA A 95 12.40 2.08 16.75
N GLN A 96 11.83 1.28 15.85
CA GLN A 96 12.41 0.97 14.55
C GLN A 96 12.50 2.22 13.65
N LEU A 97 11.46 3.06 13.64
CA LEU A 97 11.45 4.30 12.88
C LEU A 97 12.47 5.30 13.42
N ASP A 98 12.53 5.47 14.74
CA ASP A 98 13.51 6.36 15.39
C ASP A 98 14.95 5.89 15.13
N ALA A 99 15.21 4.59 15.15
CA ALA A 99 16.53 4.02 14.84
C ALA A 99 16.93 4.21 13.37
N ALA A 100 15.98 4.10 12.43
CA ALA A 100 16.25 4.17 11.00
C ALA A 100 16.36 5.61 10.48
N PHE A 101 15.56 6.55 11.01
CA PHE A 101 15.38 7.89 10.44
C PHE A 101 15.59 9.02 11.46
N GLY A 102 15.87 8.69 12.71
CA GLY A 102 15.94 9.66 13.81
C GLY A 102 14.57 10.02 14.38
N THR A 103 14.60 10.59 15.58
CA THR A 103 13.36 11.02 16.27
C THR A 103 12.78 12.27 15.59
N ALA A 104 11.59 12.12 15.06
CA ALA A 104 10.91 13.25 14.42
C ALA A 104 10.30 14.22 15.45
N MET A 105 10.48 15.52 15.22
CA MET A 105 10.10 16.58 16.17
C MET A 105 8.69 17.18 15.95
N ARG A 106 7.98 16.78 14.88
CA ARG A 106 6.63 17.27 14.61
C ARG A 106 5.59 16.53 15.45
N PRO A 107 4.52 17.20 15.90
CA PRO A 107 3.36 16.51 16.45
C PRO A 107 2.74 15.63 15.34
N PHE A 108 2.38 14.41 15.68
CA PHE A 108 1.78 13.45 14.75
C PHE A 108 0.28 13.42 14.90
N GLY A 109 -0.43 13.12 13.80
CA GLY A 109 -1.87 12.91 13.84
C GLY A 109 -2.24 11.65 14.62
N ARG A 110 -1.43 10.59 14.53
CA ARG A 110 -1.66 9.33 15.24
C ARG A 110 -0.83 9.23 16.52
N PRO A 111 -1.49 9.06 17.69
CA PRO A 111 -0.77 8.90 18.96
C PRO A 111 -0.09 7.53 19.10
N ALA A 112 -0.59 6.50 18.40
CA ALA A 112 -0.10 5.13 18.46
C ALA A 112 -0.23 4.43 17.10
N PRO A 113 0.62 3.40 16.81
CA PRO A 113 0.57 2.65 15.57
C PRO A 113 -0.75 1.91 15.35
N LEU A 114 -1.39 1.46 16.42
CA LEU A 114 -2.66 0.74 16.38
C LEU A 114 -3.60 1.24 17.49
N THR A 115 -4.81 1.63 17.09
CA THR A 115 -5.87 2.09 18.00
C THR A 115 -7.14 1.29 17.76
N PHE A 116 -7.64 0.62 18.81
CA PHE A 116 -8.85 -0.21 18.71
C PHE A 116 -10.09 0.62 18.34
N ASN A 117 -10.16 1.86 18.79
CA ASN A 117 -11.28 2.74 18.45
C ASN A 117 -11.41 2.91 16.94
N GLU A 118 -10.32 3.17 16.23
CA GLU A 118 -10.35 3.38 14.79
C GLU A 118 -10.71 2.14 13.98
N LEU A 119 -10.48 0.92 14.52
CA LEU A 119 -10.96 -0.31 13.87
C LEU A 119 -12.49 -0.30 13.75
N VAL A 120 -13.19 0.32 14.69
CA VAL A 120 -14.66 0.31 14.76
C VAL A 120 -15.27 1.59 14.18
N THR A 121 -14.72 2.76 14.54
CA THR A 121 -15.29 4.06 14.15
C THR A 121 -14.74 4.58 12.84
N GLY A 122 -13.67 3.98 12.32
CA GLY A 122 -12.91 4.51 11.20
C GLY A 122 -12.00 5.68 11.61
N ILE A 123 -11.10 6.04 10.71
CA ILE A 123 -10.23 7.21 10.84
C ILE A 123 -11.00 8.47 10.41
N ALA A 124 -10.89 9.55 11.17
CA ALA A 124 -11.46 10.83 10.78
C ALA A 124 -10.69 11.42 9.59
N LEU A 125 -11.39 11.71 8.51
CA LEU A 125 -10.81 12.31 7.31
C LEU A 125 -11.33 13.74 7.15
N PRO A 126 -10.46 14.70 6.76
CA PRO A 126 -10.91 16.03 6.43
C PRO A 126 -11.83 16.02 5.20
N LYS A 127 -12.84 16.91 5.21
CA LYS A 127 -13.69 17.14 4.04
C LYS A 127 -12.93 17.99 3.03
N LEU A 128 -12.08 17.35 2.25
CA LEU A 128 -11.21 17.98 1.26
C LEU A 128 -11.41 17.33 -0.10
N ALA A 129 -11.81 18.12 -1.08
CA ALA A 129 -11.84 17.71 -2.48
C ALA A 129 -10.53 18.10 -3.17
N PRO A 130 -9.99 17.28 -4.06
CA PRO A 130 -8.80 17.64 -4.84
C PRO A 130 -9.12 18.69 -5.90
N GLN A 131 -8.09 19.42 -6.31
CA GLN A 131 -8.08 20.25 -7.51
C GLN A 131 -7.46 19.42 -8.64
N SER A 132 -8.17 19.28 -9.77
CA SER A 132 -7.63 18.58 -10.93
C SER A 132 -6.76 19.53 -11.75
N LEU A 133 -5.47 19.25 -11.87
CA LEU A 133 -4.49 20.06 -12.59
C LEU A 133 -3.94 19.29 -13.77
N VAL A 134 -3.74 19.96 -14.92
CA VAL A 134 -3.02 19.42 -16.07
C VAL A 134 -1.54 19.65 -15.85
N TYR A 135 -0.74 18.59 -15.87
CA TYR A 135 0.71 18.71 -15.67
C TYR A 135 1.51 18.42 -16.93
N SER A 136 0.91 17.78 -17.93
CA SER A 136 1.54 17.52 -19.21
C SER A 136 0.51 17.32 -20.31
N SER A 137 0.87 17.64 -21.56
CA SER A 137 0.10 17.33 -22.76
C SER A 137 0.96 16.46 -23.67
N VAL A 138 0.49 15.26 -23.97
CA VAL A 138 1.21 14.30 -24.82
C VAL A 138 0.55 14.26 -26.19
N ALA A 139 1.33 14.45 -27.24
CA ALA A 139 0.83 14.40 -28.61
C ALA A 139 0.09 13.08 -28.91
N GLY A 140 -1.13 13.16 -29.46
CA GLY A 140 -1.97 12.00 -29.75
C GLY A 140 -2.71 11.39 -28.56
N ARG A 141 -2.73 12.08 -27.41
CA ARG A 141 -3.48 11.71 -26.20
C ARG A 141 -4.08 12.92 -25.53
N ASP A 142 -5.08 12.65 -24.67
CA ASP A 142 -5.62 13.61 -23.70
C ASP A 142 -4.54 14.10 -22.71
N GLU A 143 -4.84 15.19 -22.05
CA GLU A 143 -3.99 15.80 -21.03
C GLU A 143 -3.70 14.82 -19.87
N LEU A 144 -2.46 14.78 -19.40
CA LEU A 144 -2.10 14.09 -18.18
C LEU A 144 -2.44 14.99 -16.98
N ARG A 145 -3.29 14.48 -16.11
CA ARG A 145 -3.82 15.21 -14.96
C ARG A 145 -3.36 14.60 -13.64
N LEU A 146 -3.34 15.44 -12.62
CA LEU A 146 -3.14 15.05 -11.23
C LEU A 146 -4.25 15.63 -10.35
N ASP A 147 -4.51 14.96 -9.23
CA ASP A 147 -5.37 15.44 -8.16
C ASP A 147 -4.51 16.07 -7.08
N PHE A 148 -4.64 17.39 -6.92
CA PHE A 148 -3.89 18.17 -5.94
C PHE A 148 -4.74 18.42 -4.69
N TYR A 149 -4.24 18.03 -3.53
CA TYR A 149 -4.81 18.26 -2.20
C TYR A 149 -3.92 19.27 -1.46
N PRO A 150 -4.37 20.54 -1.30
CA PRO A 150 -3.58 21.54 -0.60
C PRO A 150 -3.44 21.18 0.89
N ALA A 151 -2.26 21.46 1.44
CA ALA A 151 -1.97 21.25 2.86
C ALA A 151 -2.91 22.07 3.75
N GLN A 152 -3.50 21.42 4.77
CA GLN A 152 -4.36 22.09 5.72
C GLN A 152 -3.56 22.69 6.88
N GLY A 153 -3.94 23.89 7.34
CA GLY A 153 -3.33 24.53 8.50
C GLY A 153 -1.89 25.04 8.32
N ALA A 154 -1.36 24.98 7.09
CA ALA A 154 -0.01 25.44 6.78
C ALA A 154 0.12 26.95 6.94
N ARG A 155 1.22 27.40 7.55
CA ARG A 155 1.55 28.83 7.73
C ARG A 155 2.63 29.33 6.74
N GLY A 156 3.01 28.49 5.78
CA GLY A 156 4.03 28.77 4.76
C GLY A 156 4.08 27.64 3.75
N PRO A 157 5.10 27.59 2.87
CA PRO A 157 5.25 26.53 1.91
C PRO A 157 5.30 25.15 2.56
N SER A 158 4.53 24.20 2.03
CA SER A 158 4.36 22.85 2.60
C SER A 158 5.20 21.83 1.87
N PRO A 159 5.76 20.81 2.57
CA PRO A 159 6.39 19.68 1.91
C PRO A 159 5.42 19.01 0.94
N LEU A 160 5.93 18.60 -0.23
CA LEU A 160 5.16 17.93 -1.27
C LEU A 160 5.26 16.41 -1.13
N LEU A 161 4.12 15.73 -1.13
CA LEU A 161 4.03 14.29 -1.32
C LEU A 161 3.48 14.00 -2.72
N LEU A 162 4.31 13.40 -3.57
CA LEU A 162 3.91 12.92 -4.89
C LEU A 162 3.45 11.47 -4.78
N VAL A 163 2.16 11.22 -5.03
CA VAL A 163 1.53 9.90 -4.90
C VAL A 163 1.32 9.25 -6.26
N ILE A 164 1.76 8.00 -6.39
CA ILE A 164 1.75 7.24 -7.64
C ILE A 164 0.94 5.97 -7.42
N HIS A 165 -0.17 5.83 -8.18
CA HIS A 165 -1.08 4.71 -8.04
C HIS A 165 -0.49 3.38 -8.52
N GLY A 166 -1.04 2.26 -8.03
CA GLY A 166 -0.77 0.92 -8.52
C GLY A 166 -1.64 0.55 -9.72
N GLY A 167 -1.65 -0.74 -10.08
CA GLY A 167 -2.48 -1.27 -11.17
C GLY A 167 -1.66 -1.90 -12.29
N SER A 168 -0.55 -2.57 -11.95
CA SER A 168 0.27 -3.35 -12.91
C SER A 168 0.71 -2.54 -14.13
N TRP A 169 0.91 -1.24 -13.97
CA TRP A 169 1.21 -0.25 -15.03
C TRP A 169 0.17 -0.19 -16.17
N SER A 170 -0.92 -0.95 -16.07
CA SER A 170 -1.97 -1.08 -17.11
C SER A 170 -3.34 -0.57 -16.67
N GLY A 171 -3.49 -0.15 -15.41
CA GLY A 171 -4.75 0.36 -14.85
C GLY A 171 -4.52 1.23 -13.63
N GLY A 172 -5.62 1.70 -13.04
CA GLY A 172 -5.61 2.61 -11.90
C GLY A 172 -5.63 4.08 -12.31
N ASP A 173 -5.80 4.95 -11.33
CA ASP A 173 -5.83 6.40 -11.50
C ASP A 173 -5.51 7.12 -10.17
N SER A 174 -5.45 8.46 -10.22
CA SER A 174 -5.14 9.34 -9.08
C SER A 174 -6.06 9.20 -7.87
N THR A 175 -7.24 8.60 -8.03
CA THR A 175 -8.23 8.46 -6.94
C THR A 175 -7.95 7.25 -6.04
N GLN A 176 -7.02 6.37 -6.42
CA GLN A 176 -6.80 5.07 -5.78
C GLN A 176 -6.43 5.16 -4.28
N LEU A 177 -5.71 6.18 -3.86
CA LEU A 177 -5.32 6.42 -2.46
C LEU A 177 -6.02 7.65 -1.85
N ALA A 178 -7.16 8.06 -2.38
CA ALA A 178 -7.86 9.29 -1.97
C ALA A 178 -8.06 9.44 -0.45
N PRO A 179 -8.42 8.41 0.35
CA PRO A 179 -8.50 8.52 1.81
C PRO A 179 -7.15 8.87 2.45
N LEU A 180 -6.04 8.21 2.05
CA LEU A 180 -4.70 8.51 2.56
C LEU A 180 -4.25 9.91 2.14
N ASN A 181 -4.52 10.31 0.88
CA ASN A 181 -4.17 11.63 0.35
C ASN A 181 -4.83 12.73 1.19
N ARG A 182 -6.14 12.61 1.45
CA ARG A 182 -6.89 13.56 2.32
C ARG A 182 -6.36 13.57 3.74
N TYR A 183 -6.06 12.40 4.29
CA TYR A 183 -5.51 12.29 5.64
C TYR A 183 -4.18 13.06 5.75
N LEU A 184 -3.24 12.81 4.85
CA LEU A 184 -1.92 13.45 4.87
C LEU A 184 -2.00 14.96 4.56
N ALA A 185 -2.94 15.38 3.69
CA ALA A 185 -3.22 16.79 3.49
C ALA A 185 -3.71 17.48 4.77
N GLY A 186 -4.53 16.77 5.57
CA GLY A 186 -4.94 17.21 6.91
C GLY A 186 -3.80 17.31 7.92
N GLN A 187 -2.69 16.60 7.70
CA GLN A 187 -1.47 16.66 8.52
C GLN A 187 -0.47 17.74 8.06
N GLY A 188 -0.85 18.59 7.10
CA GLY A 188 -0.04 19.72 6.65
C GLY A 188 0.94 19.40 5.52
N TYR A 189 0.75 18.31 4.80
CA TYR A 189 1.46 18.00 3.57
C TYR A 189 0.64 18.40 2.35
N ALA A 190 1.25 19.01 1.35
CA ALA A 190 0.62 19.13 0.04
C ALA A 190 0.73 17.79 -0.68
N VAL A 191 -0.39 17.25 -1.20
CA VAL A 191 -0.40 15.94 -1.83
C VAL A 191 -0.80 16.06 -3.29
N ALA A 192 0.00 15.53 -4.20
CA ALA A 192 -0.27 15.47 -5.62
C ALA A 192 -0.35 13.99 -6.06
N ALA A 193 -1.54 13.50 -6.36
CA ALA A 193 -1.77 12.16 -6.87
C ALA A 193 -1.86 12.21 -8.39
N ILE A 194 -0.93 11.54 -9.09
CA ILE A 194 -0.81 11.64 -10.54
C ILE A 194 -1.48 10.49 -11.28
N ASN A 195 -1.96 10.78 -12.50
CA ASN A 195 -2.18 9.78 -13.53
C ASN A 195 -0.93 9.69 -14.41
N TYR A 196 -0.66 8.52 -14.97
CA TYR A 196 0.46 8.30 -15.89
C TYR A 196 0.03 7.41 -17.05
N ARG A 197 0.80 7.42 -18.15
CA ARG A 197 0.52 6.58 -19.33
C ARG A 197 0.64 5.10 -19.01
N LEU A 198 -0.34 4.33 -19.51
CA LEU A 198 -0.52 2.92 -19.16
C LEU A 198 -0.03 2.00 -20.28
N ALA A 199 0.63 0.91 -19.89
CA ALA A 199 0.96 -0.20 -20.77
C ALA A 199 -0.32 -1.03 -21.11
N PRO A 200 -0.32 -1.80 -22.18
CA PRO A 200 0.76 -1.98 -23.16
C PRO A 200 0.84 -0.88 -24.21
N HIS A 201 -0.14 0.05 -24.24
CA HIS A 201 -0.15 1.12 -25.24
C HIS A 201 1.06 2.05 -25.10
N TRP A 202 1.48 2.29 -23.86
CA TRP A 202 2.64 3.10 -23.50
C TRP A 202 3.58 2.29 -22.60
N PRO A 203 4.46 1.43 -23.21
CA PRO A 203 5.39 0.64 -22.40
C PRO A 203 6.45 1.53 -21.75
N PHE A 204 7.26 0.92 -20.89
CA PHE A 204 8.42 1.58 -20.30
C PHE A 204 9.30 2.23 -21.40
N PRO A 205 9.77 3.50 -21.22
CA PRO A 205 9.81 4.25 -19.95
C PRO A 205 8.65 5.25 -19.75
N ALA A 206 7.56 5.21 -20.52
CA ALA A 206 6.54 6.25 -20.57
C ALA A 206 6.01 6.66 -19.18
N ALA A 207 5.62 5.69 -18.33
CA ALA A 207 5.10 5.99 -17.00
C ALA A 207 6.14 6.67 -16.09
N ARG A 208 7.41 6.27 -16.16
CA ARG A 208 8.50 6.95 -15.43
C ARG A 208 8.69 8.39 -15.90
N ASP A 209 8.67 8.60 -17.20
CA ASP A 209 8.85 9.94 -17.78
C ASP A 209 7.69 10.87 -17.39
N ASP A 210 6.48 10.33 -17.24
CA ASP A 210 5.32 11.09 -16.74
C ASP A 210 5.48 11.48 -15.26
N VAL A 211 6.07 10.61 -14.41
CA VAL A 211 6.40 10.98 -13.03
C VAL A 211 7.42 12.12 -13.00
N LEU A 212 8.44 12.10 -13.85
CA LEU A 212 9.43 13.18 -13.96
C LEU A 212 8.80 14.49 -14.48
N ALA A 213 7.87 14.39 -15.43
CA ALA A 213 7.13 15.55 -15.92
C ALA A 213 6.25 16.18 -14.83
N ALA A 214 5.57 15.35 -14.02
CA ALA A 214 4.79 15.82 -12.88
C ALA A 214 5.67 16.52 -11.84
N LEU A 215 6.85 15.98 -11.51
CA LEU A 215 7.81 16.63 -10.62
C LEU A 215 8.26 18.00 -11.16
N THR A 216 8.56 18.08 -12.45
CA THR A 216 8.97 19.33 -13.10
C THR A 216 7.85 20.37 -13.02
N PHE A 217 6.61 19.99 -13.36
CA PHE A 217 5.42 20.83 -13.25
C PHE A 217 5.22 21.35 -11.82
N LEU A 218 5.22 20.46 -10.83
CA LEU A 218 4.98 20.83 -9.43
C LEU A 218 6.06 21.74 -8.87
N LYS A 219 7.33 21.57 -9.28
CA LYS A 219 8.41 22.48 -8.93
C LYS A 219 8.23 23.85 -9.57
N SER A 220 7.83 23.93 -10.82
CA SER A 220 7.58 25.20 -11.51
C SER A 220 6.37 25.96 -10.95
N ALA A 221 5.33 25.25 -10.53
CA ALA A 221 4.12 25.80 -9.91
C ALA A 221 4.23 25.94 -8.37
N ALA A 222 5.41 25.73 -7.78
CA ALA A 222 5.54 25.62 -6.33
C ALA A 222 5.05 26.89 -5.58
N GLN A 223 5.34 28.07 -6.08
CA GLN A 223 4.89 29.33 -5.47
C GLN A 223 3.36 29.44 -5.51
N GLU A 224 2.74 29.14 -6.65
CA GLU A 224 1.30 29.21 -6.85
C GLU A 224 0.54 28.21 -5.96
N LEU A 225 1.10 26.99 -5.85
CA LEU A 225 0.50 25.89 -5.10
C LEU A 225 0.90 25.87 -3.60
N GLY A 226 1.72 26.82 -3.16
CA GLY A 226 2.20 26.89 -1.77
C GLY A 226 3.10 25.73 -1.37
N LEU A 227 3.96 25.25 -2.27
CA LEU A 227 4.84 24.10 -2.06
C LEU A 227 6.25 24.52 -1.63
N ASP A 228 6.87 23.74 -0.76
CA ASP A 228 8.32 23.75 -0.56
C ASP A 228 8.97 22.81 -1.59
N SER A 229 9.44 23.39 -2.70
CA SER A 229 10.05 22.63 -3.80
C SER A 229 11.37 21.95 -3.44
N GLY A 230 11.94 22.22 -2.28
CA GLY A 230 13.13 21.55 -1.73
C GLY A 230 12.81 20.36 -0.82
N LYS A 231 11.52 20.09 -0.55
CA LYS A 231 11.05 19.03 0.34
C LYS A 231 9.98 18.16 -0.31
N ILE A 232 10.43 17.24 -1.15
CA ILE A 232 9.58 16.34 -1.92
C ILE A 232 9.76 14.90 -1.41
N VAL A 233 8.67 14.18 -1.20
CA VAL A 233 8.68 12.75 -0.92
C VAL A 233 7.82 12.05 -1.96
N LEU A 234 8.32 10.95 -2.51
CA LEU A 234 7.54 10.11 -3.42
C LEU A 234 6.88 8.98 -2.62
N LEU A 235 5.61 8.71 -2.88
CA LEU A 235 4.89 7.58 -2.31
C LEU A 235 4.19 6.81 -3.42
N GLY A 236 4.42 5.51 -3.49
CA GLY A 236 3.74 4.68 -4.46
C GLY A 236 3.34 3.32 -3.90
N ARG A 237 2.33 2.70 -4.52
CA ARG A 237 1.85 1.36 -4.19
C ARG A 237 1.98 0.44 -5.39
N SER A 238 2.41 -0.82 -5.18
CA SER A 238 2.53 -1.83 -6.25
C SER A 238 3.37 -1.29 -7.42
N ALA A 239 2.84 -1.27 -8.63
CA ALA A 239 3.46 -0.65 -9.81
C ALA A 239 3.91 0.81 -9.56
N GLY A 240 3.08 1.61 -8.86
CA GLY A 240 3.45 2.97 -8.47
C GLY A 240 4.58 3.01 -7.44
N GLY A 241 4.70 1.99 -6.59
CA GLY A 241 5.83 1.83 -5.66
C GLY A 241 7.15 1.64 -6.40
N GLN A 242 7.13 0.83 -7.46
CA GLN A 242 8.28 0.68 -8.37
C GLN A 242 8.63 2.01 -9.04
N LEU A 243 7.64 2.74 -9.58
CA LEU A 243 7.86 4.04 -10.22
C LEU A 243 8.40 5.08 -9.24
N ALA A 244 7.89 5.11 -8.00
CA ALA A 244 8.39 5.99 -6.95
C ALA A 244 9.86 5.72 -6.61
N LEU A 245 10.21 4.45 -6.39
CA LEU A 245 11.59 4.02 -6.11
C LEU A 245 12.52 4.33 -7.29
N LEU A 246 12.10 3.96 -8.51
CA LEU A 246 12.90 4.16 -9.72
C LEU A 246 13.18 5.65 -9.96
N THR A 247 12.17 6.49 -9.79
CA THR A 247 12.32 7.94 -9.93
C THR A 247 13.20 8.53 -8.83
N ALA A 248 12.96 8.15 -7.58
CA ALA A 248 13.74 8.67 -6.44
C ALA A 248 15.24 8.32 -6.52
N TYR A 249 15.57 7.12 -7.03
CA TYR A 249 16.96 6.67 -7.10
C TYR A 249 17.66 7.13 -8.39
N GLY A 250 16.91 7.32 -9.48
CA GLY A 250 17.47 7.67 -10.79
C GLY A 250 17.51 9.16 -11.10
N ALA A 251 16.72 10.00 -10.40
CA ALA A 251 16.61 11.42 -10.72
C ALA A 251 17.80 12.26 -10.24
N ALA A 252 18.60 11.78 -9.28
CA ALA A 252 19.69 12.52 -8.63
C ALA A 252 19.28 13.95 -8.18
N ASP A 253 18.04 14.09 -7.69
CA ASP A 253 17.42 15.35 -7.32
C ASP A 253 17.46 15.54 -5.80
N PRO A 254 18.25 16.45 -5.26
CA PRO A 254 18.39 16.67 -3.81
C PRO A 254 17.10 17.17 -3.13
N ALA A 255 16.13 17.63 -3.90
CA ALA A 255 14.82 18.00 -3.40
C ALA A 255 13.98 16.76 -2.99
N ILE A 256 14.31 15.57 -3.52
CA ILE A 256 13.68 14.31 -3.13
C ILE A 256 14.27 13.85 -1.80
N ARG A 257 13.56 14.15 -0.72
CA ARG A 257 14.00 13.93 0.67
C ARG A 257 13.77 12.49 1.14
N GLY A 258 12.96 11.72 0.42
CA GLY A 258 12.67 10.34 0.76
C GLY A 258 11.69 9.67 -0.19
N VAL A 259 11.57 8.36 -0.08
CA VAL A 259 10.61 7.57 -0.84
C VAL A 259 9.93 6.51 0.03
N VAL A 260 8.63 6.35 -0.18
CA VAL A 260 7.79 5.32 0.46
C VAL A 260 7.29 4.37 -0.63
N SER A 261 7.54 3.08 -0.46
CA SER A 261 7.01 2.04 -1.33
C SER A 261 6.12 1.07 -0.54
N LEU A 262 4.85 1.04 -0.89
CA LEU A 262 3.90 0.04 -0.42
C LEU A 262 3.97 -1.14 -1.40
N TYR A 263 4.57 -2.24 -0.98
CA TYR A 263 4.69 -3.52 -1.71
C TYR A 263 5.04 -3.37 -3.21
N GLY A 264 5.91 -2.41 -3.56
CA GLY A 264 6.37 -2.22 -4.93
C GLY A 264 7.46 -3.24 -5.32
N PRO A 265 7.44 -3.76 -6.57
CA PRO A 265 8.54 -4.59 -7.04
C PRO A 265 9.79 -3.74 -7.28
N ALA A 266 10.96 -4.29 -6.92
CA ALA A 266 12.24 -3.58 -6.96
C ALA A 266 13.23 -4.16 -7.96
N ASP A 267 13.07 -5.43 -8.35
CA ASP A 267 13.92 -6.16 -9.29
C ASP A 267 13.03 -6.87 -10.31
N MET A 268 12.99 -6.34 -11.53
CA MET A 268 12.08 -6.83 -12.57
C MET A 268 12.51 -8.20 -13.11
N ILE A 269 13.83 -8.47 -13.16
CA ILE A 269 14.35 -9.75 -13.61
C ILE A 269 13.98 -10.83 -12.59
N TYR A 270 14.22 -10.55 -11.30
CA TYR A 270 13.84 -11.47 -10.22
C TYR A 270 12.32 -11.73 -10.24
N GLY A 271 11.49 -10.70 -10.43
CA GLY A 271 10.03 -10.83 -10.51
C GLY A 271 9.57 -11.72 -11.67
N TYR A 272 10.26 -11.66 -12.81
CA TYR A 272 9.97 -12.51 -13.96
C TYR A 272 10.38 -13.98 -13.73
N GLU A 273 11.55 -14.19 -13.11
CA GLU A 273 12.08 -15.52 -12.80
C GLU A 273 11.30 -16.23 -11.68
N HIS A 274 10.70 -15.46 -10.76
CA HIS A 274 9.91 -15.94 -9.63
C HIS A 274 8.47 -15.40 -9.72
N PRO A 275 7.68 -15.88 -10.69
CA PRO A 275 6.33 -15.34 -10.93
C PRO A 275 5.37 -15.71 -9.80
N SER A 276 4.33 -14.91 -9.69
CA SER A 276 3.16 -15.21 -8.87
C SER A 276 2.34 -16.35 -9.45
N ASP A 277 1.42 -16.93 -8.67
CA ASP A 277 0.48 -17.93 -9.20
C ASP A 277 -0.39 -17.27 -10.30
N PRO A 278 -0.39 -17.81 -11.53
CA PRO A 278 -1.14 -17.21 -12.64
C PRO A 278 -2.65 -17.23 -12.44
N ARG A 279 -3.17 -18.02 -11.50
CA ARG A 279 -4.58 -17.99 -11.09
C ARG A 279 -4.92 -16.73 -10.29
N VAL A 280 -3.93 -16.10 -9.68
CA VAL A 280 -4.05 -14.83 -8.94
C VAL A 280 -3.70 -13.67 -9.88
N ILE A 281 -2.53 -13.71 -10.50
CA ILE A 281 -2.08 -12.73 -11.49
C ILE A 281 -1.04 -13.34 -12.43
N ASP A 282 -1.20 -13.13 -13.74
CA ASP A 282 -0.15 -13.43 -14.71
C ASP A 282 0.96 -12.37 -14.66
N SER A 283 1.81 -12.47 -13.66
CA SER A 283 2.88 -11.49 -13.41
C SER A 283 3.92 -11.44 -14.53
N ARG A 284 4.14 -12.53 -15.27
CA ARG A 284 5.02 -12.53 -16.45
C ARG A 284 4.42 -11.74 -17.60
N GLY A 285 3.16 -12.02 -17.96
CA GLY A 285 2.46 -11.27 -19.01
C GLY A 285 2.35 -9.78 -18.67
N VAL A 286 2.14 -9.42 -17.39
CA VAL A 286 2.15 -8.04 -16.93
C VAL A 286 3.51 -7.38 -17.16
N LEU A 287 4.62 -8.05 -16.82
CA LEU A 287 5.97 -7.51 -17.03
C LEU A 287 6.33 -7.41 -18.51
N GLU A 288 5.94 -8.39 -19.33
CA GLU A 288 6.15 -8.37 -20.79
C GLU A 288 5.40 -7.20 -21.44
N ALA A 289 4.14 -6.97 -21.04
CA ALA A 289 3.36 -5.84 -21.53
C ALA A 289 3.96 -4.49 -21.14
N TYR A 290 4.48 -4.38 -19.90
CA TYR A 290 5.09 -3.15 -19.39
C TYR A 290 6.46 -2.88 -20.01
N LEU A 291 7.31 -3.91 -20.18
CA LEU A 291 8.72 -3.78 -20.59
C LEU A 291 8.97 -4.06 -22.07
N GLY A 292 7.91 -4.43 -22.82
CA GLY A 292 7.97 -4.63 -24.27
C GLY A 292 8.55 -5.99 -24.68
N GLY A 293 8.51 -7.00 -23.81
CA GLY A 293 8.96 -8.37 -24.10
C GLY A 293 9.52 -9.09 -22.89
N THR A 294 10.10 -10.27 -23.11
CA THR A 294 10.72 -11.10 -22.07
C THR A 294 12.11 -10.58 -21.67
N PRO A 295 12.70 -11.03 -20.54
CA PRO A 295 14.10 -10.69 -20.20
C PRO A 295 15.13 -11.13 -21.26
N ALA A 296 14.81 -12.10 -22.11
CA ALA A 296 15.66 -12.51 -23.22
C ALA A 296 15.63 -11.50 -24.40
N THR A 297 14.49 -10.86 -24.65
CA THR A 297 14.28 -9.95 -25.79
C THR A 297 14.38 -8.47 -25.42
N ALA A 298 14.11 -8.11 -24.15
CA ALA A 298 14.06 -6.73 -23.63
C ALA A 298 14.91 -6.51 -22.36
N ARG A 299 16.06 -7.18 -22.24
CA ARG A 299 16.90 -7.19 -21.04
C ARG A 299 17.24 -5.78 -20.53
N SER A 300 17.56 -4.86 -21.44
CA SER A 300 17.87 -3.47 -21.08
C SER A 300 16.70 -2.76 -20.42
N ALA A 301 15.46 -3.00 -20.85
CA ALA A 301 14.26 -2.45 -20.24
C ALA A 301 14.05 -3.00 -18.82
N TYR A 302 14.24 -4.32 -18.63
CA TYR A 302 14.17 -4.93 -17.28
C TYR A 302 15.19 -4.34 -16.33
N GLN A 303 16.44 -4.17 -16.77
CA GLN A 303 17.50 -3.54 -15.96
C GLN A 303 17.18 -2.08 -15.66
N ALA A 304 16.80 -1.30 -16.67
CA ALA A 304 16.47 0.11 -16.54
C ALA A 304 15.20 0.38 -15.70
N ALA A 305 14.28 -0.59 -15.63
CA ALA A 305 13.07 -0.50 -14.80
C ALA A 305 13.24 -1.08 -13.39
N SER A 306 14.41 -1.60 -13.01
CA SER A 306 14.68 -2.20 -11.70
C SER A 306 15.29 -1.19 -10.73
N PRO A 307 14.52 -0.65 -9.74
CA PRO A 307 15.03 0.33 -8.76
C PRO A 307 16.30 -0.13 -8.04
N ILE A 308 16.40 -1.43 -7.73
CA ILE A 308 17.55 -2.01 -7.01
C ILE A 308 18.88 -1.76 -7.72
N ALA A 309 18.87 -1.59 -9.05
CA ALA A 309 20.07 -1.32 -9.84
C ALA A 309 20.62 0.11 -9.65
N PHE A 310 19.80 1.03 -9.17
CA PHE A 310 20.14 2.44 -9.00
C PHE A 310 20.49 2.81 -7.55
N VAL A 311 20.53 1.83 -6.64
CA VAL A 311 20.93 2.08 -5.25
C VAL A 311 22.42 2.45 -5.18
N GLY A 312 22.70 3.68 -4.77
CA GLY A 312 24.05 4.27 -4.69
C GLY A 312 24.19 5.30 -3.56
N ALA A 313 25.23 6.11 -3.63
CA ALA A 313 25.57 7.09 -2.60
C ALA A 313 24.50 8.17 -2.40
N ASP A 314 23.80 8.55 -3.47
CA ASP A 314 22.79 9.61 -3.46
C ASP A 314 21.36 9.09 -3.24
N THR A 315 21.19 7.78 -3.00
CA THR A 315 19.88 7.18 -2.73
C THR A 315 19.25 7.80 -1.48
N PRO A 316 18.05 8.39 -1.57
CA PRO A 316 17.41 9.03 -0.43
C PRO A 316 16.93 8.00 0.62
N PRO A 317 16.62 8.44 1.85
CA PRO A 317 15.96 7.61 2.85
C PRO A 317 14.74 6.88 2.28
N THR A 318 14.60 5.61 2.60
CA THR A 318 13.60 4.73 2.00
C THR A 318 12.77 3.99 3.04
N LEU A 319 11.45 4.15 3.00
CA LEU A 319 10.50 3.37 3.78
C LEU A 319 9.82 2.32 2.88
N LEU A 320 10.02 1.06 3.21
CA LEU A 320 9.38 -0.08 2.55
C LEU A 320 8.31 -0.67 3.48
N ILE A 321 7.08 -0.85 3.00
CA ILE A 321 6.00 -1.49 3.76
C ILE A 321 5.44 -2.62 2.93
N HIS A 322 5.47 -3.86 3.46
CA HIS A 322 5.11 -5.04 2.68
C HIS A 322 4.38 -6.09 3.51
N GLY A 323 3.36 -6.69 2.93
CA GLY A 323 2.64 -7.82 3.52
C GLY A 323 3.44 -9.12 3.40
N GLY A 324 3.52 -9.87 4.50
CA GLY A 324 4.23 -11.17 4.51
C GLY A 324 3.53 -12.27 3.70
N ARG A 325 2.28 -12.02 3.30
CA ARG A 325 1.44 -12.96 2.54
C ARG A 325 1.01 -12.38 1.19
N ASP A 326 1.81 -11.47 0.67
CA ASP A 326 1.55 -10.86 -0.63
C ASP A 326 1.67 -11.90 -1.75
N GLU A 327 0.57 -12.14 -2.43
CA GLU A 327 0.43 -13.11 -3.53
C GLU A 327 0.73 -12.52 -4.90
N LEU A 328 0.74 -11.17 -5.03
CA LEU A 328 0.94 -10.46 -6.28
C LEU A 328 2.39 -10.02 -6.47
N VAL A 329 2.99 -9.51 -5.41
CA VAL A 329 4.40 -9.10 -5.37
C VAL A 329 5.04 -9.73 -4.15
N GLN A 330 5.92 -10.68 -4.35
CA GLN A 330 6.54 -11.39 -3.23
C GLN A 330 7.29 -10.43 -2.30
N LEU A 331 7.16 -10.61 -0.98
CA LEU A 331 7.89 -9.86 0.05
C LEU A 331 9.40 -9.82 -0.23
N ARG A 332 9.95 -10.88 -0.85
CA ARG A 332 11.36 -10.98 -1.22
C ARG A 332 11.86 -9.83 -2.10
N GLN A 333 10.98 -9.17 -2.86
CA GLN A 333 11.31 -7.95 -3.62
C GLN A 333 11.78 -6.82 -2.68
N SER A 334 11.03 -6.56 -1.61
CA SER A 334 11.40 -5.54 -0.62
C SER A 334 12.57 -5.96 0.26
N GLU A 335 12.68 -7.26 0.60
CA GLU A 335 13.84 -7.77 1.36
C GLU A 335 15.15 -7.58 0.58
N ARG A 336 15.18 -7.96 -0.70
CA ARG A 336 16.35 -7.77 -1.57
C ARG A 336 16.75 -6.30 -1.69
N LEU A 337 15.75 -5.40 -1.81
CA LEU A 337 16.03 -3.98 -1.85
C LEU A 337 16.57 -3.47 -0.52
N ALA A 338 16.00 -3.90 0.61
CA ALA A 338 16.50 -3.54 1.94
C ALA A 338 17.94 -4.02 2.16
N GLU A 339 18.27 -5.27 1.78
CA GLU A 339 19.65 -5.81 1.81
C GLU A 339 20.60 -4.94 0.96
N ARG A 340 20.16 -4.49 -0.21
CA ARG A 340 20.96 -3.65 -1.10
C ARG A 340 21.17 -2.24 -0.51
N LEU A 341 20.14 -1.66 0.10
CA LEU A 341 20.20 -0.37 0.79
C LEU A 341 21.15 -0.45 2.01
N ALA A 342 21.05 -1.52 2.79
CA ALA A 342 21.95 -1.78 3.93
C ALA A 342 23.41 -1.86 3.46
N THR A 343 23.69 -2.62 2.41
CA THR A 343 25.04 -2.75 1.83
C THR A 343 25.60 -1.41 1.35
N ALA A 344 24.73 -0.52 0.84
CA ALA A 344 25.09 0.82 0.39
C ALA A 344 25.14 1.85 1.55
N GLY A 345 24.87 1.45 2.80
CA GLY A 345 24.84 2.33 3.97
C GLY A 345 23.73 3.39 3.90
N ARG A 346 22.61 3.10 3.22
CA ARG A 346 21.51 4.08 3.05
C ARG A 346 20.46 3.94 4.14
N PRO A 347 19.97 5.06 4.72
CA PRO A 347 18.88 5.01 5.70
C PRO A 347 17.64 4.35 5.11
N HIS A 348 17.18 3.27 5.72
CA HIS A 348 15.99 2.54 5.27
C HIS A 348 15.34 1.77 6.41
N LEU A 349 14.05 1.46 6.22
CA LEU A 349 13.31 0.54 7.08
C LEU A 349 12.38 -0.30 6.21
N LEU A 350 12.41 -1.62 6.40
CA LEU A 350 11.39 -2.54 5.90
C LEU A 350 10.43 -2.89 7.02
N VAL A 351 9.21 -2.41 6.93
CA VAL A 351 8.08 -2.78 7.79
C VAL A 351 7.39 -3.98 7.15
N SER A 352 7.75 -5.18 7.62
CA SER A 352 7.10 -6.42 7.18
C SER A 352 5.92 -6.75 8.09
N LEU A 353 4.73 -6.89 7.51
CA LEU A 353 3.47 -7.17 8.21
C LEU A 353 3.00 -8.59 7.89
N PRO A 354 3.27 -9.58 8.77
CA PRO A 354 3.25 -11.00 8.40
C PRO A 354 1.86 -11.59 8.11
N TRP A 355 0.78 -10.88 8.41
CA TRP A 355 -0.59 -11.31 8.10
C TRP A 355 -1.13 -10.71 6.80
N ALA A 356 -0.53 -9.59 6.36
CA ALA A 356 -1.10 -8.78 5.30
C ALA A 356 -0.85 -9.36 3.91
N THR A 357 -1.82 -9.20 3.04
CA THR A 357 -1.74 -9.51 1.62
C THR A 357 -1.53 -8.23 0.79
N HIS A 358 -1.38 -8.34 -0.51
CA HIS A 358 -1.29 -7.20 -1.43
C HIS A 358 -2.54 -6.31 -1.36
N GLY A 359 -2.38 -4.99 -1.31
CA GLY A 359 -3.50 -4.06 -1.27
C GLY A 359 -4.18 -3.90 0.09
N ALA A 360 -3.58 -4.38 1.18
CA ALA A 360 -4.15 -4.27 2.53
C ALA A 360 -4.32 -2.81 3.00
N ASP A 361 -3.61 -1.84 2.40
CA ASP A 361 -3.77 -0.39 2.63
C ASP A 361 -5.10 0.19 2.10
N PHE A 362 -5.91 -0.62 1.41
CA PHE A 362 -7.26 -0.24 0.99
C PHE A 362 -8.16 0.16 2.16
N ASN A 363 -7.94 -0.42 3.34
CA ASN A 363 -8.60 -0.01 4.58
C ASN A 363 -7.63 0.74 5.50
N LEU A 364 -7.68 2.08 5.50
CA LEU A 364 -6.86 2.91 6.39
C LEU A 364 -7.07 2.64 7.88
N SER A 365 -8.23 2.12 8.26
CA SER A 365 -8.59 1.82 9.64
C SER A 365 -8.29 0.39 10.06
N GLY A 366 -7.97 -0.48 9.11
CA GLY A 366 -7.53 -1.86 9.36
C GLY A 366 -6.13 -1.94 9.98
N PRO A 367 -5.72 -3.11 10.44
CA PRO A 367 -4.40 -3.28 11.07
C PRO A 367 -3.24 -2.84 10.17
N PHE A 368 -3.26 -3.19 8.88
CA PHE A 368 -2.24 -2.74 7.94
C PHE A 368 -2.30 -1.23 7.72
N GLY A 369 -3.51 -0.71 7.45
CA GLY A 369 -3.72 0.70 7.17
C GLY A 369 -3.27 1.61 8.30
N GLN A 370 -3.54 1.23 9.56
CA GLN A 370 -3.11 1.98 10.73
C GLN A 370 -1.58 1.99 10.88
N LEU A 371 -0.93 0.81 10.83
CA LEU A 371 0.52 0.71 10.99
C LEU A 371 1.25 1.41 9.84
N SER A 372 0.80 1.24 8.60
CA SER A 372 1.40 1.89 7.45
C SER A 372 1.26 3.41 7.52
N THR A 373 0.07 3.93 7.84
CA THR A 373 -0.15 5.37 8.00
C THR A 373 0.72 5.96 9.10
N TYR A 374 0.84 5.29 10.25
CA TYR A 374 1.73 5.71 11.33
C TYR A 374 3.20 5.77 10.88
N ALA A 375 3.66 4.73 10.17
CA ALA A 375 5.03 4.69 9.64
C ALA A 375 5.28 5.82 8.64
N ILE A 376 4.32 6.06 7.73
CA ILE A 376 4.40 7.12 6.73
C ILE A 376 4.50 8.49 7.41
N GLU A 377 3.63 8.79 8.39
CA GLU A 377 3.68 10.07 9.11
C GLU A 377 5.03 10.34 9.78
N ARG A 378 5.56 9.34 10.51
CA ARG A 378 6.86 9.45 11.18
C ARG A 378 7.99 9.62 10.18
N PHE A 379 7.99 8.85 9.11
CA PHE A 379 8.96 8.98 8.04
C PHE A 379 8.91 10.36 7.38
N LEU A 380 7.74 10.82 6.96
CA LEU A 380 7.56 12.14 6.36
C LEU A 380 8.06 13.24 7.29
N ALA A 381 7.71 13.18 8.57
CA ALA A 381 8.17 14.14 9.55
C ALA A 381 9.71 14.13 9.69
N ALA A 382 10.34 12.96 9.72
CA ALA A 382 11.79 12.83 9.84
C ALA A 382 12.54 13.41 8.64
N VAL A 383 12.09 13.11 7.39
CA VAL A 383 12.82 13.50 6.18
C VAL A 383 12.50 14.91 5.66
N THR A 384 11.41 15.53 6.16
CA THR A 384 11.01 16.90 5.76
C THR A 384 11.28 17.95 6.83
N GLN A 385 11.96 17.60 7.94
CA GLN A 385 12.42 18.57 8.94
C GLN A 385 13.34 19.62 8.31
N PRO A 386 13.44 20.83 8.93
CA PRO A 386 14.37 21.86 8.50
C PRO A 386 15.83 21.42 8.51
#